data_a424351cc646346fb8299939fb2d66cd
#
_entry.id   a424351cc646346fb8299939fb2d66cd
#
_cell.length_a   1.000
_cell.length_b   1.000
_cell.length_c   1.000
_cell.angle_alpha   90.00
_cell.angle_beta   90.00
_cell.angle_gamma   90.00
#
_symmetry.space_group_name_H-M   'P 1'
#
loop_
_entity.id
_entity.type
_entity.pdbx_description
1 polymer ?
#
loop_
_entity_poly.entity_id
_entity_poly.type
_entity_poly.pdbx_seq_one_letter_code
_entity_poly.pdbx_strand_id
1 'polypeptide(L)'
;MNKLKSLLSWIKSGSPWVWLTGGAVSISMLSVLGLMLLIGWKGLTYFWPAPLYQWQVDSKDLSLVVDLDETVSKQDVLIGQLYERKYIPIEQVPQAHDLLSPQNLSTGLIQRLSIKVANRELYPADFVSILDVNLREPTTPSEWAVIERSRGGYFFGKPVGFKTASGSYQTNIDQKLEDGLAFADTLREETSRVVNQEIRNISWQLENLRLEKRKLELNESVSDEYLKTYTQTKLKLNSQLDEAEVKLEHLRTQLNVESLLVEDMTGERVEIPLSHILDYWYPNKMSYPEKVGHWGKQVWKFLSENPRDSNSEGGVFPAIFGTVLLVILMSIVVMPLGVVAAIYLHEYAKNNALTRLIRIAVINLAGVPSIVYGVFGLGFFVYTIGGSIDSLFYAERLPAPTFGTPGLLWSALTLAVLTLPVVIVTTEEGLTRIPSSVRHGSLALGATQFETLWRIVLPMASPAIITGLILAIARAAGEVAPLMLVGVVKLASSLPVDGQFPYLHLERKFMHLGFHIYDVGFQTSNIEAARPLVYATSFLLVTVIVGLNLTAINIRNNLREKYRTLGQD
;
A
#
# COMPACT_ATOMS: atom_id res chain seq x y z
N MET A 1 11.93 -39.86 -49.61
CA MET A 1 13.28 -39.23 -49.49
C MET A 1 13.22 -37.71 -49.67
N ASN A 2 12.41 -37.12 -50.55
CA ASN A 2 12.34 -35.66 -50.76
C ASN A 2 11.74 -34.88 -49.58
N LYS A 3 10.77 -35.38 -48.84
CA LYS A 3 10.20 -34.70 -47.66
C LYS A 3 11.20 -34.57 -46.49
N LEU A 4 12.06 -35.58 -46.30
CA LEU A 4 13.08 -35.52 -45.25
C LEU A 4 14.19 -34.50 -45.57
N LYS A 5 14.57 -34.39 -46.85
CA LYS A 5 15.57 -33.38 -47.29
C LYS A 5 15.00 -31.95 -47.18
N SER A 6 13.72 -31.73 -47.48
CA SER A 6 13.07 -30.43 -47.32
C SER A 6 12.91 -30.05 -45.82
N LEU A 7 12.63 -31.00 -44.93
CA LEU A 7 12.57 -30.81 -43.48
C LEU A 7 13.95 -30.46 -42.92
N LEU A 8 14.99 -31.19 -43.34
CA LEU A 8 16.38 -30.89 -42.93
C LEU A 8 16.87 -29.54 -43.44
N SER A 9 16.53 -29.14 -44.65
CA SER A 9 16.85 -27.82 -45.18
C SER A 9 16.12 -26.70 -44.44
N TRP A 10 14.83 -26.93 -44.08
CA TRP A 10 14.05 -26.00 -43.27
C TRP A 10 14.59 -25.85 -41.83
N ILE A 11 15.00 -26.95 -41.18
CA ILE A 11 15.66 -26.90 -39.85
C ILE A 11 17.01 -26.17 -39.94
N LYS A 12 17.80 -26.42 -41.00
CA LYS A 12 19.10 -25.76 -41.23
C LYS A 12 18.99 -24.28 -41.58
N SER A 13 17.86 -23.83 -42.14
CA SER A 13 17.61 -22.42 -42.48
C SER A 13 17.41 -21.53 -41.25
N GLY A 14 17.26 -22.10 -40.02
CA GLY A 14 16.99 -21.33 -38.81
C GLY A 14 15.53 -20.88 -38.63
N SER A 15 14.69 -21.01 -39.69
CA SER A 15 13.28 -20.58 -39.67
C SER A 15 12.49 -21.19 -38.49
N PRO A 16 12.59 -22.49 -38.17
CA PRO A 16 11.84 -23.06 -37.04
C PRO A 16 12.17 -22.40 -35.71
N TRP A 17 13.43 -22.05 -35.49
CA TRP A 17 13.89 -21.40 -34.26
C TRP A 17 13.35 -19.97 -34.15
N VAL A 18 13.26 -19.23 -35.26
CA VAL A 18 12.64 -17.90 -35.30
C VAL A 18 11.16 -17.99 -34.92
N TRP A 19 10.43 -18.98 -35.49
CA TRP A 19 9.02 -19.21 -35.15
C TRP A 19 8.83 -19.66 -33.69
N LEU A 20 9.70 -20.53 -33.18
CA LEU A 20 9.68 -20.97 -31.78
C LEU A 20 9.95 -19.81 -30.81
N THR A 21 10.97 -18.99 -31.10
CA THR A 21 11.27 -17.81 -30.27
C THR A 21 10.15 -16.79 -30.32
N GLY A 22 9.59 -16.52 -31.52
CA GLY A 22 8.43 -15.64 -31.68
C GLY A 22 7.20 -16.17 -30.91
N GLY A 23 6.93 -17.47 -31.00
CA GLY A 23 5.87 -18.13 -30.22
C GLY A 23 6.07 -18.04 -28.71
N ALA A 24 7.30 -18.31 -28.24
CA ALA A 24 7.65 -18.22 -26.82
C ALA A 24 7.47 -16.79 -26.26
N VAL A 25 7.94 -15.78 -27.02
CA VAL A 25 7.76 -14.37 -26.66
C VAL A 25 6.28 -14.00 -26.63
N SER A 26 5.49 -14.43 -27.61
CA SER A 26 4.06 -14.15 -27.67
C SER A 26 3.31 -14.78 -26.49
N ILE A 27 3.59 -16.05 -26.15
CA ILE A 27 3.00 -16.74 -25.01
C ILE A 27 3.38 -16.03 -23.70
N SER A 28 4.64 -15.68 -23.53
CA SER A 28 5.11 -14.96 -22.35
C SER A 28 4.41 -13.61 -22.19
N MET A 29 4.30 -12.84 -23.28
CA MET A 29 3.63 -11.55 -23.28
C MET A 29 2.13 -11.67 -22.98
N LEU A 30 1.45 -12.64 -23.60
CA LEU A 30 0.03 -12.92 -23.33
C LEU A 30 -0.20 -13.38 -21.88
N SER A 31 0.71 -14.20 -21.35
CA SER A 31 0.62 -14.65 -19.95
C SER A 31 0.76 -13.48 -18.96
N VAL A 32 1.74 -12.61 -19.16
CA VAL A 32 1.94 -11.43 -18.30
C VAL A 32 0.76 -10.47 -18.42
N LEU A 33 0.33 -10.16 -19.65
CA LEU A 33 -0.83 -9.29 -19.88
C LEU A 33 -2.11 -9.88 -19.29
N GLY A 34 -2.33 -11.19 -19.49
CA GLY A 34 -3.48 -11.90 -18.94
C GLY A 34 -3.50 -11.88 -17.42
N LEU A 35 -2.34 -12.08 -16.77
CA LEU A 35 -2.21 -11.97 -15.31
C LEU A 35 -2.52 -10.55 -14.83
N MET A 36 -1.97 -9.53 -15.48
CA MET A 36 -2.23 -8.13 -15.13
C MET A 36 -3.70 -7.75 -15.30
N LEU A 37 -4.33 -8.20 -16.38
CA LEU A 37 -5.77 -7.97 -16.62
C LEU A 37 -6.62 -8.70 -15.56
N LEU A 38 -6.25 -9.92 -15.19
CA LEU A 38 -6.95 -10.68 -14.15
C LEU A 38 -6.85 -9.98 -12.79
N ILE A 39 -5.65 -9.54 -12.40
CA ILE A 39 -5.44 -8.80 -11.14
C ILE A 39 -6.22 -7.48 -11.17
N GLY A 40 -6.15 -6.74 -12.28
CA GLY A 40 -6.89 -5.49 -12.46
C GLY A 40 -8.39 -5.69 -12.39
N TRP A 41 -8.92 -6.69 -13.09
CA TRP A 41 -10.35 -7.02 -13.06
C TRP A 41 -10.81 -7.38 -11.65
N LYS A 42 -10.12 -8.31 -11.00
CA LYS A 42 -10.42 -8.75 -9.62
C LYS A 42 -10.31 -7.60 -8.61
N GLY A 43 -9.29 -6.74 -8.76
CA GLY A 43 -9.08 -5.60 -7.89
C GLY A 43 -10.14 -4.51 -8.08
N LEU A 44 -10.48 -4.16 -9.32
CA LEU A 44 -11.45 -3.11 -9.61
C LEU A 44 -12.90 -3.53 -9.33
N THR A 45 -13.23 -4.81 -9.46
CA THR A 45 -14.55 -5.34 -9.09
C THR A 45 -14.81 -5.31 -7.59
N TYR A 46 -13.77 -5.21 -6.75
CA TYR A 46 -13.92 -5.05 -5.30
C TYR A 46 -14.73 -3.81 -4.90
N PHE A 47 -14.57 -2.73 -5.64
CA PHE A 47 -15.26 -1.46 -5.37
C PHE A 47 -16.67 -1.38 -5.95
N TRP A 48 -17.09 -2.40 -6.71
CA TRP A 48 -18.42 -2.41 -7.29
C TRP A 48 -19.48 -2.66 -6.22
N PRO A 49 -20.58 -1.85 -6.15
CA PRO A 49 -21.64 -2.06 -5.18
C PRO A 49 -22.37 -3.37 -5.47
N ALA A 50 -21.94 -4.43 -4.76
CA ALA A 50 -22.54 -5.74 -4.88
C ALA A 50 -23.98 -5.75 -4.33
N PRO A 51 -24.93 -6.44 -4.97
CA PRO A 51 -26.30 -6.53 -4.51
C PRO A 51 -26.39 -7.28 -3.16
N LEU A 52 -27.35 -6.87 -2.34
CA LEU A 52 -27.78 -7.62 -1.16
C LEU A 52 -28.84 -8.62 -1.57
N TYR A 53 -28.64 -9.87 -1.16
CA TYR A 53 -29.57 -10.96 -1.37
C TYR A 53 -30.17 -11.38 -0.03
N GLN A 54 -31.42 -11.82 -0.09
CA GLN A 54 -32.14 -12.44 1.01
C GLN A 54 -32.48 -13.87 0.64
N TRP A 55 -31.94 -14.82 1.38
CA TRP A 55 -32.24 -16.25 1.24
C TRP A 55 -33.11 -16.73 2.39
N GLN A 56 -33.95 -17.71 2.14
CA GLN A 56 -34.60 -18.50 3.17
C GLN A 56 -33.81 -19.79 3.37
N VAL A 57 -33.48 -20.09 4.60
CA VAL A 57 -32.69 -21.26 5.00
C VAL A 57 -33.64 -22.40 5.34
N ASP A 58 -33.57 -23.49 4.55
CA ASP A 58 -34.46 -24.64 4.76
C ASP A 58 -33.92 -25.66 5.78
N SER A 59 -32.57 -25.75 5.90
CA SER A 59 -31.91 -26.61 6.88
C SER A 59 -30.59 -26.01 7.35
N LYS A 60 -30.36 -26.06 8.66
CA LYS A 60 -29.15 -25.61 9.32
C LYS A 60 -28.11 -26.71 9.50
N ASP A 61 -28.52 -27.97 9.36
CA ASP A 61 -27.67 -29.14 9.63
C ASP A 61 -26.54 -29.31 8.61
N LEU A 62 -26.69 -28.75 7.37
CA LEU A 62 -25.67 -28.76 6.32
C LEU A 62 -24.85 -27.48 6.27
N SER A 63 -24.87 -26.67 7.32
CA SER A 63 -24.00 -25.51 7.45
C SER A 63 -22.53 -25.95 7.58
N LEU A 64 -21.64 -25.21 6.94
CA LEU A 64 -20.20 -25.38 7.06
C LEU A 64 -19.58 -24.39 8.08
N VAL A 65 -20.41 -23.62 8.77
CA VAL A 65 -20.05 -22.69 9.85
C VAL A 65 -20.65 -23.19 11.14
N VAL A 66 -19.85 -23.20 12.21
CA VAL A 66 -20.21 -23.80 13.51
C VAL A 66 -21.41 -23.11 14.18
N ASP A 67 -21.59 -21.80 13.98
CA ASP A 67 -22.57 -20.98 14.69
C ASP A 67 -23.61 -20.33 13.75
N LEU A 68 -24.14 -21.13 12.80
CA LEU A 68 -25.15 -20.63 11.85
C LEU A 68 -26.45 -20.19 12.59
N ASP A 69 -26.79 -20.86 13.68
CA ASP A 69 -27.99 -20.56 14.45
C ASP A 69 -28.01 -19.14 15.03
N GLU A 70 -26.84 -18.59 15.36
CA GLU A 70 -26.70 -17.22 15.83
C GLU A 70 -26.72 -16.17 14.71
N THR A 71 -26.44 -16.59 13.45
CA THR A 71 -26.38 -15.70 12.29
C THR A 71 -27.62 -15.71 11.42
N VAL A 72 -28.54 -16.68 11.64
CA VAL A 72 -29.79 -16.76 10.90
C VAL A 72 -30.93 -16.22 11.80
N SER A 73 -31.83 -15.46 11.19
CA SER A 73 -32.97 -14.90 11.91
C SER A 73 -33.90 -15.98 12.44
N LYS A 74 -34.77 -15.62 13.44
CA LYS A 74 -35.83 -16.50 13.94
C LYS A 74 -36.81 -16.95 12.84
N GLN A 75 -36.84 -16.27 11.69
CA GLN A 75 -37.65 -16.59 10.52
C GLN A 75 -36.88 -17.40 9.49
N ASP A 76 -35.70 -17.93 9.82
CA ASP A 76 -34.80 -18.67 8.92
C ASP A 76 -34.38 -17.86 7.68
N VAL A 77 -34.18 -16.54 7.87
CA VAL A 77 -33.76 -15.61 6.82
C VAL A 77 -32.28 -15.28 6.99
N LEU A 78 -31.51 -15.40 5.89
CA LEU A 78 -30.12 -14.98 5.79
C LEU A 78 -30.01 -13.84 4.78
N ILE A 79 -29.46 -12.69 5.21
CA ILE A 79 -29.25 -11.52 4.34
C ILE A 79 -27.75 -11.21 4.24
N GLY A 80 -27.29 -11.03 3.02
CA GLY A 80 -25.87 -10.70 2.80
C GLY A 80 -25.51 -10.49 1.34
N GLN A 81 -24.24 -10.32 1.10
CA GLN A 81 -23.66 -10.24 -0.24
C GLN A 81 -23.07 -11.59 -0.63
N LEU A 82 -23.41 -12.07 -1.82
CA LEU A 82 -22.79 -13.27 -2.36
C LEU A 82 -21.34 -12.98 -2.73
N TYR A 83 -20.43 -13.65 -2.04
CA TYR A 83 -18.99 -13.45 -2.19
C TYR A 83 -18.37 -14.45 -3.18
N GLU A 84 -18.62 -15.75 -2.98
CA GLU A 84 -18.04 -16.80 -3.82
C GLU A 84 -19.02 -17.98 -3.98
N ARG A 85 -19.01 -18.57 -5.19
CA ARG A 85 -19.65 -19.86 -5.48
C ARG A 85 -18.57 -20.86 -5.82
N LYS A 86 -18.48 -21.95 -5.08
CA LYS A 86 -17.44 -22.95 -5.27
C LYS A 86 -18.05 -24.36 -5.27
N TYR A 87 -17.65 -25.19 -6.24
CA TYR A 87 -17.97 -26.61 -6.19
C TYR A 87 -16.97 -27.33 -5.31
N ILE A 88 -17.46 -28.09 -4.34
CA ILE A 88 -16.67 -28.92 -3.43
C ILE A 88 -17.05 -30.39 -3.61
N PRO A 89 -16.11 -31.34 -3.45
CA PRO A 89 -16.43 -32.77 -3.41
C PRO A 89 -17.36 -33.08 -2.24
N ILE A 90 -18.37 -33.94 -2.47
CA ILE A 90 -19.34 -34.34 -1.44
C ILE A 90 -18.65 -34.99 -0.25
N GLU A 91 -17.53 -35.67 -0.47
CA GLU A 91 -16.70 -36.28 0.56
C GLU A 91 -16.20 -35.28 1.64
N GLN A 92 -16.14 -34.01 1.31
CA GLN A 92 -15.76 -32.95 2.24
C GLN A 92 -16.93 -32.39 3.07
N VAL A 93 -18.17 -32.85 2.81
CA VAL A 93 -19.36 -32.42 3.54
C VAL A 93 -19.64 -33.42 4.66
N PRO A 94 -19.63 -33.03 5.94
CA PRO A 94 -19.99 -33.91 7.05
C PRO A 94 -21.39 -34.47 6.86
N GLN A 95 -21.58 -35.76 7.10
CA GLN A 95 -22.90 -36.45 7.03
C GLN A 95 -23.64 -36.29 5.67
N ALA A 96 -22.92 -36.03 4.59
CA ALA A 96 -23.52 -35.80 3.26
C ALA A 96 -24.44 -36.94 2.80
N HIS A 97 -24.09 -38.17 3.12
CA HIS A 97 -24.88 -39.35 2.71
C HIS A 97 -26.24 -39.46 3.44
N ASP A 98 -26.34 -38.90 4.61
CA ASP A 98 -27.56 -38.98 5.44
C ASP A 98 -28.52 -37.82 5.13
N LEU A 99 -27.98 -36.68 4.69
CA LEU A 99 -28.71 -35.41 4.60
C LEU A 99 -29.00 -34.98 3.15
N LEU A 100 -28.25 -35.50 2.15
CA LEU A 100 -28.42 -35.11 0.75
C LEU A 100 -29.30 -36.09 -0.02
N SER A 101 -30.09 -35.56 -0.97
CA SER A 101 -30.89 -36.38 -1.85
C SER A 101 -30.02 -37.27 -2.74
N PRO A 102 -30.51 -38.46 -3.19
CA PRO A 102 -29.75 -39.34 -4.08
C PRO A 102 -29.32 -38.68 -5.41
N GLN A 103 -30.05 -37.66 -5.88
CA GLN A 103 -29.71 -36.90 -7.08
C GLN A 103 -28.48 -36.01 -6.86
N ASN A 104 -28.36 -35.37 -5.70
CA ASN A 104 -27.21 -34.55 -5.35
C ASN A 104 -25.97 -35.42 -5.11
N LEU A 105 -26.12 -36.60 -4.52
CA LEU A 105 -25.05 -37.56 -4.32
C LEU A 105 -24.45 -38.11 -5.65
N SER A 106 -25.28 -38.23 -6.70
CA SER A 106 -24.84 -38.78 -8.00
C SER A 106 -23.87 -37.88 -8.78
N THR A 107 -23.84 -36.56 -8.52
CA THR A 107 -22.95 -35.61 -9.20
C THR A 107 -21.53 -35.59 -8.63
N GLY A 108 -21.29 -36.12 -7.44
CA GLY A 108 -19.99 -36.12 -6.77
C GLY A 108 -19.48 -34.74 -6.35
N LEU A 109 -20.17 -33.68 -6.76
CA LEU A 109 -19.84 -32.27 -6.46
C LEU A 109 -21.09 -31.54 -5.97
N ILE A 110 -20.93 -30.69 -4.96
CA ILE A 110 -21.99 -29.83 -4.43
C ILE A 110 -21.54 -28.37 -4.43
N GLN A 111 -22.47 -27.45 -4.66
CA GLN A 111 -22.17 -26.03 -4.65
C GLN A 111 -22.19 -25.48 -3.23
N ARG A 112 -21.07 -24.86 -2.81
CA ARG A 112 -20.92 -24.09 -1.58
C ARG A 112 -20.99 -22.61 -1.92
N LEU A 113 -21.83 -21.88 -1.19
CA LEU A 113 -21.91 -20.43 -1.22
C LEU A 113 -21.17 -19.85 -0.02
N SER A 114 -20.35 -18.84 -0.27
CA SER A 114 -19.79 -17.99 0.77
C SER A 114 -20.51 -16.65 0.74
N ILE A 115 -21.20 -16.32 1.81
CA ILE A 115 -22.05 -15.13 1.93
C ILE A 115 -21.47 -14.23 2.98
N LYS A 116 -21.20 -12.96 2.63
CA LYS A 116 -20.79 -11.94 3.59
C LYS A 116 -22.03 -11.41 4.30
N VAL A 117 -22.08 -11.59 5.61
CA VAL A 117 -23.21 -11.14 6.46
C VAL A 117 -22.90 -9.83 7.18
N ALA A 118 -21.63 -9.41 7.22
CA ALA A 118 -21.16 -8.21 7.94
C ALA A 118 -21.59 -8.21 9.44
N ASN A 119 -21.84 -7.03 10.03
CA ASN A 119 -22.38 -6.87 11.38
C ASN A 119 -21.59 -7.62 12.47
N ARG A 120 -20.25 -7.49 12.47
CA ARG A 120 -19.28 -8.19 13.36
C ARG A 120 -19.60 -8.08 14.86
N GLU A 121 -20.37 -7.08 15.25
CA GLU A 121 -20.76 -6.87 16.65
C GLU A 121 -21.95 -7.75 17.07
N LEU A 122 -22.72 -8.23 16.09
CA LEU A 122 -23.91 -9.03 16.30
C LEU A 122 -23.69 -10.50 16.00
N TYR A 123 -22.77 -10.80 15.07
CA TYR A 123 -22.55 -12.16 14.57
C TYR A 123 -21.12 -12.62 14.81
N PRO A 124 -20.94 -13.91 15.12
CA PRO A 124 -19.61 -14.46 15.40
C PRO A 124 -18.67 -14.51 14.19
N ALA A 125 -19.22 -14.39 12.96
CA ALA A 125 -18.45 -14.46 11.72
C ALA A 125 -18.93 -13.45 10.67
N ASP A 126 -17.98 -12.87 9.90
CA ASP A 126 -18.25 -11.99 8.77
C ASP A 126 -18.85 -12.74 7.56
N PHE A 127 -18.52 -14.01 7.43
CA PHE A 127 -18.88 -14.87 6.32
C PHE A 127 -19.52 -16.14 6.81
N VAL A 128 -20.63 -16.48 6.18
CA VAL A 128 -21.31 -17.76 6.36
C VAL A 128 -21.06 -18.62 5.13
N SER A 129 -20.59 -19.85 5.33
CA SER A 129 -20.44 -20.86 4.28
C SER A 129 -21.57 -21.87 4.39
N ILE A 130 -22.44 -21.91 3.41
CA ILE A 130 -23.62 -22.79 3.39
C ILE A 130 -23.75 -23.48 2.04
N LEU A 131 -24.36 -24.67 2.01
CA LEU A 131 -24.62 -25.40 0.78
C LEU A 131 -25.84 -24.83 0.06
N ASP A 132 -25.76 -24.70 -1.26
CA ASP A 132 -26.82 -24.14 -2.10
C ASP A 132 -28.17 -24.88 -1.94
N VAL A 133 -28.10 -26.19 -1.71
CA VAL A 133 -29.30 -27.04 -1.49
C VAL A 133 -30.12 -26.66 -0.24
N ASN A 134 -29.53 -25.93 0.70
CA ASN A 134 -30.20 -25.49 1.92
C ASN A 134 -30.85 -24.12 1.79
N LEU A 135 -30.70 -23.49 0.64
CA LEU A 135 -31.18 -22.15 0.37
C LEU A 135 -32.23 -22.16 -0.73
N ARG A 136 -33.33 -21.44 -0.51
CA ARG A 136 -34.28 -21.14 -1.59
C ARG A 136 -33.74 -20.02 -2.47
N GLU A 137 -34.36 -19.85 -3.66
CA GLU A 137 -34.01 -18.78 -4.58
C GLU A 137 -33.94 -17.42 -3.88
N PRO A 138 -32.85 -16.67 -4.08
CA PRO A 138 -32.65 -15.40 -3.41
C PRO A 138 -33.57 -14.31 -3.94
N THR A 139 -34.08 -13.48 -3.05
CA THR A 139 -34.74 -12.22 -3.37
C THR A 139 -33.78 -11.04 -3.16
N THR A 140 -34.06 -9.90 -3.78
CA THR A 140 -33.24 -8.68 -3.68
C THR A 140 -34.04 -7.58 -2.97
N PRO A 141 -33.97 -7.49 -1.63
CA PRO A 141 -34.72 -6.49 -0.88
C PRO A 141 -34.21 -5.07 -1.20
N SER A 142 -35.09 -4.19 -1.64
CA SER A 142 -34.75 -2.81 -2.04
C SER A 142 -34.56 -1.86 -0.84
N GLU A 143 -35.12 -2.20 0.32
CA GLU A 143 -35.10 -1.34 1.52
C GLU A 143 -33.85 -1.51 2.38
N TRP A 144 -32.99 -2.47 2.02
CA TRP A 144 -31.76 -2.76 2.75
C TRP A 144 -30.60 -1.91 2.27
N ALA A 145 -29.94 -1.28 3.22
CA ALA A 145 -28.78 -0.44 2.99
C ALA A 145 -27.48 -1.14 3.40
N VAL A 146 -26.40 -0.77 2.75
CA VAL A 146 -25.04 -1.00 3.20
C VAL A 146 -24.56 0.29 3.85
N ILE A 147 -24.13 0.20 5.09
CA ILE A 147 -23.62 1.32 5.89
C ILE A 147 -22.14 1.12 6.10
N GLU A 148 -21.32 2.05 5.60
CA GLU A 148 -19.87 2.07 5.80
C GLU A 148 -19.57 2.76 7.12
N ARG A 149 -18.85 2.08 8.03
CA ARG A 149 -18.55 2.60 9.36
C ARG A 149 -17.05 2.88 9.52
N SER A 150 -16.73 3.78 10.44
CA SER A 150 -15.36 4.09 10.82
C SER A 150 -14.67 2.98 11.63
N ARG A 151 -15.47 2.12 12.28
CA ARG A 151 -15.03 0.94 13.06
C ARG A 151 -16.03 -0.19 12.89
N GLY A 152 -15.57 -1.44 12.93
CA GLY A 152 -16.41 -2.63 12.84
C GLY A 152 -16.88 -2.97 11.43
N GLY A 153 -16.35 -2.34 10.41
CA GLY A 153 -16.62 -2.64 9.01
C GLY A 153 -18.00 -2.22 8.49
N TYR A 154 -18.48 -2.89 7.46
CA TYR A 154 -19.82 -2.66 6.92
C TYR A 154 -20.89 -3.16 7.86
N PHE A 155 -22.04 -2.48 7.84
CA PHE A 155 -23.27 -2.93 8.48
C PHE A 155 -24.37 -3.07 7.42
N PHE A 156 -25.04 -4.22 7.40
CA PHE A 156 -26.17 -4.48 6.52
C PHE A 156 -27.45 -4.40 7.34
N GLY A 157 -28.37 -3.53 6.96
CA GLY A 157 -29.62 -3.39 7.69
C GLY A 157 -30.60 -2.46 7.00
N LYS A 158 -31.83 -2.46 7.52
CA LYS A 158 -32.91 -1.59 7.08
C LYS A 158 -32.99 -0.37 7.99
N PRO A 159 -32.76 0.86 7.48
CA PRO A 159 -32.96 2.08 8.25
C PRO A 159 -34.43 2.20 8.66
N VAL A 160 -34.70 2.26 9.96
CA VAL A 160 -36.07 2.34 10.53
C VAL A 160 -36.33 3.62 11.30
N GLY A 161 -35.29 4.40 11.61
CA GLY A 161 -35.45 5.68 12.30
C GLY A 161 -34.17 6.48 12.36
N PHE A 162 -34.31 7.75 12.60
CA PHE A 162 -33.21 8.69 12.83
C PHE A 162 -33.45 9.44 14.14
N LYS A 163 -32.50 9.44 15.05
CA LYS A 163 -32.59 10.06 16.36
C LYS A 163 -31.70 11.29 16.39
N THR A 164 -32.27 12.40 16.82
CA THR A 164 -31.58 13.68 17.02
C THR A 164 -31.75 14.12 18.48
N ALA A 165 -31.07 15.19 18.88
CA ALA A 165 -31.26 15.82 20.19
C ALA A 165 -32.72 16.20 20.46
N SER A 166 -33.52 16.50 19.42
CA SER A 166 -34.91 16.97 19.52
C SER A 166 -35.97 15.84 19.48
N GLY A 167 -35.56 14.61 19.16
CA GLY A 167 -36.48 13.47 19.11
C GLY A 167 -36.11 12.41 18.08
N SER A 168 -36.95 11.36 18.01
CA SER A 168 -36.76 10.25 17.05
C SER A 168 -37.74 10.40 15.89
N TYR A 169 -37.27 10.25 14.67
CA TYR A 169 -38.03 10.40 13.42
C TYR A 169 -38.06 9.06 12.68
N GLN A 170 -39.25 8.68 12.21
CA GLN A 170 -39.48 7.45 11.43
C GLN A 170 -39.84 7.75 9.96
N THR A 171 -39.94 9.03 9.60
CA THR A 171 -40.26 9.51 8.24
C THR A 171 -39.13 10.35 7.70
N ASN A 172 -38.93 10.32 6.38
CA ASN A 172 -37.85 11.05 5.67
C ASN A 172 -36.44 10.74 6.23
N ILE A 173 -36.18 9.46 6.55
CA ILE A 173 -34.93 9.02 7.17
C ILE A 173 -33.75 9.34 6.24
N ASP A 174 -33.85 9.04 4.94
CA ASP A 174 -32.76 9.24 3.99
C ASP A 174 -32.32 10.70 3.92
N GLN A 175 -33.26 11.65 3.81
CA GLN A 175 -32.94 13.08 3.76
C GLN A 175 -32.27 13.56 5.06
N LYS A 176 -32.80 13.14 6.21
CA LYS A 176 -32.22 13.49 7.51
C LYS A 176 -30.84 12.87 7.71
N LEU A 177 -30.62 11.67 7.20
CA LEU A 177 -29.31 11.02 7.24
C LEU A 177 -28.31 11.73 6.33
N GLU A 178 -28.70 12.17 5.13
CA GLU A 178 -27.85 12.97 4.24
C GLU A 178 -27.45 14.32 4.88
N ASP A 179 -28.43 15.05 5.44
CA ASP A 179 -28.17 16.31 6.14
C ASP A 179 -27.25 16.09 7.36
N GLY A 180 -27.52 15.04 8.15
CA GLY A 180 -26.71 14.67 9.30
C GLY A 180 -25.30 14.27 8.92
N LEU A 181 -25.10 13.48 7.85
CA LEU A 181 -23.77 13.11 7.38
C LEU A 181 -22.99 14.33 6.87
N ALA A 182 -23.63 15.23 6.13
CA ALA A 182 -22.98 16.48 5.70
C ALA A 182 -22.52 17.32 6.89
N PHE A 183 -23.34 17.41 7.95
CA PHE A 183 -22.96 18.06 9.20
C PHE A 183 -21.83 17.32 9.92
N ALA A 184 -21.92 16.00 10.02
CA ALA A 184 -20.88 15.18 10.63
C ALA A 184 -19.52 15.31 9.89
N ASP A 185 -19.52 15.44 8.57
CA ASP A 185 -18.31 15.63 7.79
C ASP A 185 -17.66 16.99 8.10
N THR A 186 -18.44 18.06 8.26
CA THR A 186 -17.89 19.36 8.70
C THR A 186 -17.26 19.28 10.09
N LEU A 187 -17.89 18.59 11.02
CA LEU A 187 -17.34 18.37 12.37
C LEU A 187 -16.09 17.48 12.36
N ARG A 188 -16.02 16.48 11.48
CA ARG A 188 -14.84 15.63 11.28
C ARG A 188 -13.67 16.43 10.72
N GLU A 189 -13.90 17.30 9.75
CA GLU A 189 -12.88 18.20 9.22
C GLU A 189 -12.35 19.13 10.30
N GLU A 190 -13.24 19.70 11.12
CA GLU A 190 -12.86 20.57 12.22
C GLU A 190 -12.09 19.80 13.31
N THR A 191 -12.55 18.61 13.67
CA THR A 191 -11.85 17.69 14.56
C THR A 191 -10.44 17.36 14.05
N SER A 192 -10.32 17.04 12.75
CA SER A 192 -9.04 16.79 12.10
C SER A 192 -8.12 18.02 12.13
N ARG A 193 -8.67 19.22 11.95
CA ARG A 193 -7.92 20.49 12.04
C ARG A 193 -7.39 20.70 13.45
N VAL A 194 -8.23 20.56 14.48
CA VAL A 194 -7.82 20.70 15.88
C VAL A 194 -6.71 19.70 16.22
N VAL A 195 -6.87 18.43 15.87
CA VAL A 195 -5.86 17.39 16.16
C VAL A 195 -4.56 17.64 15.39
N ASN A 196 -4.64 17.90 14.07
CA ASN A 196 -3.47 17.94 13.21
C ASN A 196 -2.74 19.30 13.21
N GLN A 197 -3.43 20.40 13.47
CA GLN A 197 -2.84 21.73 13.44
C GLN A 197 -2.62 22.30 14.85
N GLU A 198 -3.61 22.20 15.74
CA GLU A 198 -3.51 22.79 17.08
C GLU A 198 -2.76 21.84 18.03
N ILE A 199 -3.31 20.67 18.35
CA ILE A 199 -2.74 19.74 19.35
C ILE A 199 -1.35 19.25 18.93
N ARG A 200 -1.18 18.86 17.66
CA ARG A 200 0.12 18.36 17.17
C ARG A 200 1.20 19.45 17.21
N ASN A 201 0.87 20.70 16.89
CA ASN A 201 1.82 21.80 16.93
C ASN A 201 2.21 22.14 18.38
N ILE A 202 1.24 22.20 19.29
CA ILE A 202 1.51 22.45 20.72
C ILE A 202 2.36 21.31 21.30
N SER A 203 2.04 20.07 21.01
CA SER A 203 2.81 18.90 21.45
C SER A 203 4.24 18.92 20.92
N TRP A 204 4.44 19.33 19.67
CA TRP A 204 5.77 19.51 19.08
C TRP A 204 6.56 20.62 19.77
N GLN A 205 5.92 21.76 20.11
CA GLN A 205 6.55 22.84 20.84
C GLN A 205 6.94 22.43 22.26
N LEU A 206 6.07 21.68 22.96
CA LEU A 206 6.36 21.13 24.27
C LEU A 206 7.54 20.16 24.25
N GLU A 207 7.60 19.30 23.24
CA GLU A 207 8.71 18.35 23.07
C GLU A 207 10.03 19.09 22.78
N ASN A 208 10.02 20.07 21.88
CA ASN A 208 11.22 20.87 21.61
C ASN A 208 11.71 21.62 22.86
N LEU A 209 10.79 22.19 23.63
CA LEU A 209 11.10 22.87 24.88
C LEU A 209 11.71 21.90 25.91
N ARG A 210 11.21 20.66 25.97
CA ARG A 210 11.76 19.58 26.82
C ARG A 210 13.18 19.19 26.39
N LEU A 211 13.38 19.03 25.07
CA LEU A 211 14.68 18.66 24.51
C LEU A 211 15.72 19.75 24.69
N GLU A 212 15.32 20.99 24.50
CA GLU A 212 16.22 22.16 24.76
C GLU A 212 16.67 22.20 26.19
N LYS A 213 15.74 22.06 27.14
CA LYS A 213 16.08 21.97 28.56
C LYS A 213 17.06 20.81 28.81
N ARG A 214 16.79 19.63 28.30
CA ARG A 214 17.65 18.46 28.47
C ARG A 214 19.04 18.66 27.88
N LYS A 215 19.15 19.33 26.73
CA LYS A 215 20.42 19.68 26.10
C LYS A 215 21.25 20.64 26.98
N LEU A 216 20.60 21.65 27.57
CA LEU A 216 21.25 22.57 28.48
C LEU A 216 21.69 21.88 29.80
N GLU A 217 20.89 20.95 30.33
CA GLU A 217 21.24 20.10 31.46
C GLU A 217 22.50 19.26 31.20
N LEU A 218 22.57 18.62 30.04
CA LEU A 218 23.73 17.80 29.62
C LEU A 218 25.03 18.65 29.48
N ASN A 219 24.87 19.93 29.09
CA ASN A 219 25.98 20.85 28.92
C ASN A 219 26.30 21.66 30.21
N GLU A 220 25.65 21.34 31.32
CA GLU A 220 25.78 22.06 32.62
C GLU A 220 25.59 23.58 32.50
N SER A 221 24.76 24.05 31.54
CA SER A 221 24.59 25.47 31.21
C SER A 221 23.19 26.01 31.53
N VAL A 222 22.49 25.40 32.47
CA VAL A 222 21.13 25.82 32.88
C VAL A 222 21.22 27.03 33.80
N SER A 223 20.63 28.16 33.42
CA SER A 223 20.50 29.35 34.26
C SER A 223 19.14 29.40 34.96
N ASP A 224 19.09 30.08 36.13
CA ASP A 224 17.83 30.29 36.86
C ASP A 224 16.81 31.11 36.03
N GLU A 225 17.29 32.02 35.20
CA GLU A 225 16.46 32.82 34.30
C GLU A 225 15.81 31.92 33.20
N TYR A 226 16.60 30.99 32.65
CA TYR A 226 16.05 30.00 31.70
C TYR A 226 14.99 29.11 32.34
N LEU A 227 15.19 28.65 33.57
CA LEU A 227 14.20 27.82 34.28
C LEU A 227 12.89 28.56 34.53
N LYS A 228 12.92 29.86 34.83
CA LYS A 228 11.71 30.68 34.94
C LYS A 228 10.97 30.77 33.59
N THR A 229 11.70 31.09 32.52
CA THR A 229 11.14 31.19 31.15
C THR A 229 10.58 29.84 30.68
N TYR A 230 11.33 28.76 30.92
CA TYR A 230 10.88 27.39 30.64
C TYR A 230 9.55 27.09 31.34
N THR A 231 9.45 27.37 32.64
CA THR A 231 8.26 27.08 33.43
C THR A 231 7.05 27.91 32.94
N GLN A 232 7.25 29.18 32.64
CA GLN A 232 6.20 30.05 32.11
C GLN A 232 5.73 29.58 30.72
N THR A 233 6.66 29.27 29.83
CA THR A 233 6.33 28.80 28.48
C THR A 233 5.60 27.44 28.52
N LYS A 234 6.07 26.52 29.37
CA LYS A 234 5.42 25.22 29.57
C LYS A 234 4.00 25.36 30.11
N LEU A 235 3.79 26.25 31.09
CA LEU A 235 2.44 26.50 31.63
C LEU A 235 1.51 27.07 30.55
N LYS A 236 2.00 28.01 29.74
CA LYS A 236 1.22 28.59 28.63
C LYS A 236 0.85 27.54 27.61
N LEU A 237 1.80 26.70 27.17
CA LEU A 237 1.55 25.65 26.19
C LEU A 237 0.60 24.57 26.73
N ASN A 238 0.71 24.20 28.02
CA ASN A 238 -0.24 23.28 28.64
C ASN A 238 -1.65 23.86 28.68
N SER A 239 -1.82 25.14 29.05
CA SER A 239 -3.13 25.79 29.01
C SER A 239 -3.75 25.79 27.60
N GLN A 240 -2.93 26.04 26.57
CA GLN A 240 -3.39 25.95 25.17
C GLN A 240 -3.75 24.52 24.76
N LEU A 241 -3.01 23.51 25.27
CA LEU A 241 -3.32 22.11 25.04
C LEU A 241 -4.67 21.73 25.67
N ASP A 242 -4.87 22.12 26.95
CA ASP A 242 -6.12 21.87 27.67
C ASP A 242 -7.32 22.52 26.94
N GLU A 243 -7.16 23.75 26.45
CA GLU A 243 -8.19 24.44 25.65
C GLU A 243 -8.52 23.68 24.35
N ALA A 244 -7.49 23.20 23.64
CA ALA A 244 -7.66 22.42 22.41
C ALA A 244 -8.31 21.04 22.69
N GLU A 245 -7.96 20.39 23.80
CA GLU A 245 -8.57 19.13 24.23
C GLU A 245 -10.05 19.31 24.60
N VAL A 246 -10.41 20.38 25.32
CA VAL A 246 -11.81 20.72 25.61
C VAL A 246 -12.61 20.96 24.34
N LYS A 247 -12.03 21.68 23.38
CA LYS A 247 -12.64 21.91 22.06
C LYS A 247 -12.86 20.59 21.31
N LEU A 248 -11.87 19.71 21.35
CA LEU A 248 -11.92 18.38 20.73
C LEU A 248 -13.03 17.51 21.34
N GLU A 249 -13.16 17.52 22.68
CA GLU A 249 -14.19 16.76 23.38
C GLU A 249 -15.58 17.30 23.09
N HIS A 250 -15.73 18.63 22.99
CA HIS A 250 -17.00 19.24 22.58
C HIS A 250 -17.41 18.80 21.16
N LEU A 251 -16.48 18.82 20.18
CA LEU A 251 -16.75 18.35 18.82
C LEU A 251 -17.13 16.87 18.77
N ARG A 252 -16.46 16.02 19.55
CA ARG A 252 -16.77 14.59 19.66
C ARG A 252 -18.15 14.36 20.30
N THR A 253 -18.50 15.15 21.30
CA THR A 253 -19.81 15.07 21.93
C THR A 253 -20.91 15.43 20.94
N GLN A 254 -20.72 16.49 20.14
CA GLN A 254 -21.65 16.87 19.10
C GLN A 254 -21.83 15.80 18.04
N LEU A 255 -20.75 15.13 17.63
CA LEU A 255 -20.78 14.02 16.67
C LEU A 255 -21.56 12.78 17.18
N ASN A 256 -21.69 12.60 18.48
CA ASN A 256 -22.38 11.46 19.10
C ASN A 256 -23.83 11.73 19.47
N VAL A 257 -24.34 12.94 19.23
CA VAL A 257 -25.73 13.31 19.58
C VAL A 257 -26.74 12.62 18.67
N GLU A 258 -26.40 12.47 17.40
CA GLU A 258 -27.29 11.91 16.40
C GLU A 258 -26.95 10.48 16.08
N SER A 259 -27.96 9.66 15.85
CA SER A 259 -27.81 8.24 15.56
C SER A 259 -28.86 7.73 14.58
N LEU A 260 -28.47 6.71 13.80
CA LEU A 260 -29.32 5.96 12.91
C LEU A 260 -29.81 4.70 13.61
N LEU A 261 -31.11 4.48 13.61
CA LEU A 261 -31.73 3.23 14.05
C LEU A 261 -31.87 2.31 12.85
N VAL A 262 -31.23 1.15 12.93
CA VAL A 262 -31.19 0.15 11.86
C VAL A 262 -31.72 -1.17 12.38
N GLU A 263 -32.60 -1.80 11.62
CA GLU A 263 -33.09 -3.15 11.88
C GLU A 263 -32.22 -4.15 11.11
N ASP A 264 -31.68 -5.13 11.80
CA ASP A 264 -30.89 -6.20 11.21
C ASP A 264 -31.76 -7.38 10.70
N MET A 265 -31.14 -8.43 10.16
CA MET A 265 -31.87 -9.59 9.64
C MET A 265 -32.57 -10.42 10.73
N THR A 266 -32.20 -10.27 11.99
CA THR A 266 -32.87 -10.94 13.13
C THR A 266 -34.08 -10.15 13.63
N GLY A 267 -34.28 -8.91 13.11
CA GLY A 267 -35.32 -7.99 13.58
C GLY A 267 -34.88 -7.19 14.82
N GLU A 268 -33.62 -7.30 15.24
CA GLU A 268 -33.05 -6.47 16.29
C GLU A 268 -32.78 -5.06 15.80
N ARG A 269 -33.08 -4.06 16.64
CA ARG A 269 -32.82 -2.64 16.31
C ARG A 269 -31.53 -2.19 16.96
N VAL A 270 -30.59 -1.82 16.13
CA VAL A 270 -29.27 -1.32 16.53
C VAL A 270 -29.20 0.18 16.32
N GLU A 271 -28.70 0.88 17.33
CA GLU A 271 -28.44 2.32 17.25
C GLU A 271 -26.98 2.56 16.84
N ILE A 272 -26.75 3.13 15.65
CA ILE A 272 -25.43 3.45 15.15
C ILE A 272 -25.23 4.96 15.26
N PRO A 273 -24.29 5.45 16.10
CA PRO A 273 -23.97 6.87 16.19
C PRO A 273 -23.50 7.41 14.85
N LEU A 274 -23.90 8.65 14.51
CA LEU A 274 -23.53 9.28 13.26
C LEU A 274 -22.02 9.50 13.12
N SER A 275 -21.31 9.63 14.27
CA SER A 275 -19.84 9.63 14.35
C SER A 275 -19.19 8.41 13.73
N HIS A 276 -19.87 7.28 13.72
CA HIS A 276 -19.37 6.02 13.18
C HIS A 276 -19.77 5.78 11.72
N ILE A 277 -20.76 6.50 11.17
CA ILE A 277 -21.24 6.32 9.79
C ILE A 277 -20.42 7.22 8.85
N LEU A 278 -19.77 6.63 7.85
CA LEU A 278 -18.97 7.34 6.85
C LEU A 278 -19.70 7.53 5.53
N ASP A 279 -20.50 6.52 5.15
CA ASP A 279 -21.26 6.50 3.92
C ASP A 279 -22.38 5.47 4.01
N TYR A 280 -23.42 5.59 3.18
CA TYR A 280 -24.45 4.58 3.04
C TYR A 280 -24.99 4.55 1.61
N TRP A 281 -25.46 3.38 1.19
CA TRP A 281 -26.10 3.23 -0.13
C TRP A 281 -27.05 2.04 -0.15
N TYR A 282 -28.00 2.07 -1.09
CA TYR A 282 -28.95 1.00 -1.35
C TYR A 282 -28.54 0.29 -2.66
N PRO A 283 -27.74 -0.79 -2.62
CA PRO A 283 -27.19 -1.42 -3.82
C PRO A 283 -28.26 -1.95 -4.77
N ASN A 284 -29.42 -2.34 -4.22
CA ASN A 284 -30.54 -2.89 -5.00
C ASN A 284 -31.46 -1.81 -5.61
N LYS A 285 -31.40 -0.56 -5.11
CA LYS A 285 -32.14 0.59 -5.70
C LYS A 285 -31.34 1.32 -6.78
N MET A 286 -30.00 1.25 -6.71
CA MET A 286 -29.12 1.98 -7.60
C MET A 286 -29.30 1.58 -9.06
N SER A 287 -29.48 2.57 -9.94
CA SER A 287 -29.37 2.44 -11.39
C SER A 287 -27.92 2.19 -11.83
N TYR A 288 -27.72 1.74 -13.05
CA TYR A 288 -26.37 1.46 -13.57
C TYR A 288 -25.43 2.69 -13.53
N PRO A 289 -25.85 3.92 -13.95
CA PRO A 289 -25.02 5.12 -13.83
C PRO A 289 -24.65 5.45 -12.38
N GLU A 290 -25.57 5.31 -11.43
CA GLU A 290 -25.31 5.52 -10.01
C GLU A 290 -24.30 4.51 -9.47
N LYS A 291 -24.38 3.23 -9.89
CA LYS A 291 -23.37 2.22 -9.53
C LYS A 291 -21.97 2.58 -10.05
N VAL A 292 -21.88 3.09 -11.28
CA VAL A 292 -20.59 3.55 -11.85
C VAL A 292 -20.07 4.77 -11.07
N GLY A 293 -20.95 5.72 -10.73
CA GLY A 293 -20.58 6.87 -9.91
C GLY A 293 -20.08 6.47 -8.52
N HIS A 294 -20.79 5.56 -7.85
CA HIS A 294 -20.39 5.01 -6.55
C HIS A 294 -19.06 4.26 -6.63
N TRP A 295 -18.89 3.42 -7.65
CA TRP A 295 -17.62 2.72 -7.90
C TRP A 295 -16.45 3.71 -8.03
N GLY A 296 -16.61 4.78 -8.81
CA GLY A 296 -15.59 5.84 -8.93
C GLY A 296 -15.29 6.53 -7.60
N LYS A 297 -16.32 6.81 -6.79
CA LYS A 297 -16.18 7.37 -5.44
C LYS A 297 -15.38 6.43 -4.52
N GLN A 298 -15.68 5.14 -4.53
CA GLN A 298 -14.98 4.15 -3.71
C GLN A 298 -13.52 3.94 -4.14
N VAL A 299 -13.23 3.93 -5.44
CA VAL A 299 -11.84 3.90 -5.96
C VAL A 299 -11.09 5.16 -5.50
N TRP A 300 -11.71 6.34 -5.57
CA TRP A 300 -11.07 7.57 -5.10
C TRP A 300 -10.80 7.56 -3.60
N LYS A 301 -11.77 7.14 -2.78
CA LYS A 301 -11.59 6.95 -1.34
C LYS A 301 -10.40 6.03 -1.03
N PHE A 302 -10.33 4.90 -1.72
CA PHE A 302 -9.22 3.94 -1.58
C PHE A 302 -7.85 4.58 -1.86
N LEU A 303 -7.75 5.46 -2.85
CA LEU A 303 -6.50 6.14 -3.21
C LEU A 303 -6.14 7.31 -2.29
N SER A 304 -7.13 7.99 -1.69
CA SER A 304 -6.95 9.27 -0.99
C SER A 304 -7.07 9.19 0.53
N GLU A 305 -7.74 8.17 1.06
CA GLU A 305 -7.96 8.03 2.49
C GLU A 305 -6.84 7.27 3.21
N ASN A 306 -6.86 7.38 4.54
CA ASN A 306 -6.00 6.60 5.42
C ASN A 306 -6.59 5.20 5.64
N PRO A 307 -5.75 4.20 5.93
CA PRO A 307 -6.23 2.87 6.29
C PRO A 307 -6.96 2.88 7.63
N ARG A 308 -7.93 1.98 7.73
CA ARG A 308 -8.75 1.76 8.91
C ARG A 308 -8.73 0.27 9.29
N ASP A 309 -9.24 -0.03 10.48
CA ASP A 309 -9.44 -1.41 10.98
C ASP A 309 -8.23 -2.34 10.75
N SER A 310 -7.08 -1.90 11.20
CA SER A 310 -5.82 -2.65 11.04
C SER A 310 -5.46 -2.97 9.59
N ASN A 311 -5.66 -2.05 8.64
CA ASN A 311 -5.42 -2.17 7.20
C ASN A 311 -6.43 -3.04 6.42
N SER A 312 -7.45 -3.60 7.06
CA SER A 312 -8.44 -4.40 6.34
C SER A 312 -9.47 -3.54 5.59
N GLU A 313 -9.57 -2.26 5.93
CA GLU A 313 -10.53 -1.30 5.39
C GLU A 313 -9.91 0.09 5.20
N GLY A 314 -10.65 0.95 4.50
CA GLY A 314 -10.21 2.32 4.20
C GLY A 314 -9.30 2.43 3.00
N GLY A 315 -8.52 3.51 2.96
CA GLY A 315 -7.63 3.81 1.85
C GLY A 315 -6.18 3.35 2.08
N VAL A 316 -5.36 3.57 1.07
CA VAL A 316 -3.93 3.18 1.07
C VAL A 316 -3.00 4.37 0.76
N PHE A 317 -3.50 5.60 0.89
CA PHE A 317 -2.73 6.81 0.59
C PHE A 317 -1.35 6.86 1.27
N PRO A 318 -1.21 6.61 2.58
CA PRO A 318 0.10 6.63 3.24
C PRO A 318 1.08 5.59 2.69
N ALA A 319 0.58 4.44 2.24
CA ALA A 319 1.40 3.40 1.63
C ALA A 319 1.85 3.77 0.21
N ILE A 320 0.98 4.43 -0.59
CA ILE A 320 1.35 4.99 -1.90
C ILE A 320 2.45 6.03 -1.71
N PHE A 321 2.19 6.99 -0.82
CA PHE A 321 3.11 8.09 -0.54
C PHE A 321 4.48 7.58 -0.07
N GLY A 322 4.48 6.66 0.90
CA GLY A 322 5.72 6.10 1.43
C GLY A 322 6.51 5.29 0.41
N THR A 323 5.83 4.52 -0.47
CA THR A 323 6.49 3.78 -1.56
C THR A 323 7.17 4.72 -2.55
N VAL A 324 6.46 5.75 -3.02
CA VAL A 324 6.99 6.71 -3.99
C VAL A 324 8.15 7.51 -3.38
N LEU A 325 7.98 8.01 -2.17
CA LEU A 325 9.02 8.78 -1.46
C LEU A 325 10.29 7.94 -1.22
N LEU A 326 10.13 6.70 -0.77
CA LEU A 326 11.24 5.77 -0.57
C LEU A 326 12.04 5.55 -1.88
N VAL A 327 11.35 5.30 -2.99
CA VAL A 327 11.98 5.06 -4.30
C VAL A 327 12.72 6.31 -4.78
N ILE A 328 12.16 7.51 -4.56
CA ILE A 328 12.83 8.77 -4.91
C ILE A 328 14.11 8.94 -4.06
N LEU A 329 14.03 8.78 -2.74
CA LEU A 329 15.19 8.91 -1.86
C LEU A 329 16.28 7.89 -2.18
N MET A 330 15.90 6.62 -2.41
CA MET A 330 16.81 5.58 -2.86
C MET A 330 17.50 5.99 -4.16
N SER A 331 16.76 6.51 -5.13
CA SER A 331 17.28 6.93 -6.45
C SER A 331 18.30 8.07 -6.34
N ILE A 332 18.05 9.04 -5.45
CA ILE A 332 18.96 10.15 -5.18
C ILE A 332 20.30 9.64 -4.64
N VAL A 333 20.30 8.56 -3.87
CA VAL A 333 21.51 7.97 -3.29
C VAL A 333 22.20 7.02 -4.27
N VAL A 334 21.46 6.08 -4.88
CA VAL A 334 22.04 5.00 -5.66
C VAL A 334 22.64 5.49 -6.98
N MET A 335 22.00 6.50 -7.60
CA MET A 335 22.43 6.98 -8.92
C MET A 335 23.85 7.61 -8.90
N PRO A 336 24.14 8.61 -8.04
CA PRO A 336 25.49 9.16 -7.96
C PRO A 336 26.55 8.13 -7.56
N LEU A 337 26.24 7.30 -6.54
CA LEU A 337 27.19 6.29 -6.07
C LEU A 337 27.48 5.24 -7.13
N GLY A 338 26.47 4.75 -7.83
CA GLY A 338 26.61 3.77 -8.90
C GLY A 338 27.37 4.31 -10.10
N VAL A 339 27.07 5.54 -10.51
CA VAL A 339 27.76 6.20 -11.63
C VAL A 339 29.25 6.45 -11.31
N VAL A 340 29.55 6.98 -10.13
CA VAL A 340 30.95 7.21 -9.70
C VAL A 340 31.72 5.90 -9.62
N ALA A 341 31.11 4.85 -9.05
CA ALA A 341 31.74 3.54 -8.98
C ALA A 341 32.00 2.95 -10.39
N ALA A 342 31.04 3.05 -11.29
CA ALA A 342 31.20 2.59 -12.67
C ALA A 342 32.27 3.35 -13.45
N ILE A 343 32.31 4.67 -13.30
CA ILE A 343 33.36 5.51 -13.91
C ILE A 343 34.72 5.10 -13.37
N TYR A 344 34.86 4.94 -12.07
CA TYR A 344 36.12 4.51 -11.46
C TYR A 344 36.57 3.15 -12.02
N LEU A 345 35.69 2.17 -12.06
CA LEU A 345 35.99 0.82 -12.53
C LEU A 345 36.30 0.77 -14.03
N HIS A 346 35.67 1.63 -14.82
CA HIS A 346 35.86 1.63 -16.29
C HIS A 346 37.03 2.49 -16.76
N GLU A 347 37.18 3.72 -16.25
CA GLU A 347 38.11 4.73 -16.76
C GLU A 347 39.43 4.78 -15.97
N TYR A 348 39.42 4.55 -14.67
CA TYR A 348 40.58 4.76 -13.79
C TYR A 348 41.22 3.47 -13.26
N ALA A 349 40.41 2.42 -13.06
CA ALA A 349 40.90 1.20 -12.43
C ALA A 349 41.82 0.42 -13.38
N LYS A 350 43.05 0.12 -12.93
CA LYS A 350 43.98 -0.74 -13.67
C LYS A 350 43.47 -2.19 -13.66
N ASN A 351 43.74 -2.93 -14.76
CA ASN A 351 43.43 -4.35 -14.87
C ASN A 351 44.37 -5.19 -13.97
N ASN A 352 44.08 -5.21 -12.67
CA ASN A 352 44.82 -6.00 -11.68
C ASN A 352 43.88 -6.98 -10.97
N ALA A 353 44.43 -7.85 -10.12
CA ALA A 353 43.67 -8.84 -9.38
C ALA A 353 42.62 -8.22 -8.44
N LEU A 354 42.92 -7.06 -7.85
CA LEU A 354 42.00 -6.36 -6.94
C LEU A 354 40.78 -5.81 -7.69
N THR A 355 40.98 -5.16 -8.84
CA THR A 355 39.85 -4.65 -9.65
C THR A 355 38.98 -5.79 -10.15
N ARG A 356 39.58 -6.92 -10.55
CA ARG A 356 38.83 -8.11 -10.94
C ARG A 356 38.02 -8.68 -9.77
N LEU A 357 38.58 -8.72 -8.57
CA LEU A 357 37.87 -9.14 -7.37
C LEU A 357 36.68 -8.22 -7.07
N ILE A 358 36.85 -6.90 -7.15
CA ILE A 358 35.78 -5.93 -6.94
C ILE A 358 34.64 -6.13 -7.95
N ARG A 359 34.96 -6.32 -9.25
CA ARG A 359 33.92 -6.59 -10.27
C ARG A 359 33.15 -7.88 -10.00
N ILE A 360 33.84 -8.95 -9.62
CA ILE A 360 33.22 -10.21 -9.24
C ILE A 360 32.34 -10.00 -8.01
N ALA A 361 32.78 -9.25 -7.01
CA ALA A 361 32.01 -8.95 -5.82
C ALA A 361 30.74 -8.15 -6.16
N VAL A 362 30.83 -7.12 -6.99
CA VAL A 362 29.68 -6.32 -7.44
C VAL A 362 28.64 -7.19 -8.15
N ILE A 363 29.08 -8.06 -9.07
CA ILE A 363 28.16 -8.94 -9.81
C ILE A 363 27.49 -9.95 -8.85
N ASN A 364 28.25 -10.55 -7.94
CA ASN A 364 27.74 -11.53 -6.97
C ASN A 364 26.81 -10.90 -5.94
N LEU A 365 27.03 -9.63 -5.61
CA LEU A 365 26.16 -8.88 -4.69
C LEU A 365 24.72 -8.83 -5.19
N ALA A 366 24.49 -8.77 -6.51
CA ALA A 366 23.16 -8.81 -7.10
C ALA A 366 22.39 -10.12 -6.85
N GLY A 367 23.12 -11.22 -6.56
CA GLY A 367 22.55 -12.53 -6.27
C GLY A 367 22.25 -12.80 -4.79
N VAL A 368 22.62 -11.90 -3.89
CA VAL A 368 22.35 -12.05 -2.45
C VAL A 368 20.86 -11.90 -2.16
N PRO A 369 20.25 -12.80 -1.35
CA PRO A 369 18.85 -12.68 -0.95
C PRO A 369 18.56 -11.34 -0.29
N SER A 370 17.46 -10.69 -0.69
CA SER A 370 17.15 -9.31 -0.25
C SER A 370 17.01 -9.17 1.27
N ILE A 371 16.55 -10.22 1.97
CA ILE A 371 16.43 -10.22 3.43
C ILE A 371 17.78 -10.02 4.13
N VAL A 372 18.88 -10.49 3.54
CA VAL A 372 20.24 -10.33 4.09
C VAL A 372 20.62 -8.86 4.13
N TYR A 373 20.24 -8.09 3.10
CA TYR A 373 20.42 -6.63 3.11
C TYR A 373 19.61 -5.95 4.22
N GLY A 374 18.41 -6.48 4.55
CA GLY A 374 17.61 -6.00 5.67
C GLY A 374 18.30 -6.22 7.01
N VAL A 375 18.88 -7.40 7.23
CA VAL A 375 19.65 -7.71 8.45
C VAL A 375 20.90 -6.83 8.53
N PHE A 376 21.63 -6.66 7.41
CA PHE A 376 22.76 -5.75 7.34
C PHE A 376 22.34 -4.30 7.63
N GLY A 377 21.26 -3.84 7.00
CA GLY A 377 20.72 -2.49 7.19
C GLY A 377 20.35 -2.24 8.64
N LEU A 378 19.70 -3.19 9.31
CA LEU A 378 19.35 -3.09 10.71
C LEU A 378 20.60 -3.06 11.60
N GLY A 379 21.53 -4.00 11.44
CA GLY A 379 22.72 -4.07 12.27
C GLY A 379 23.70 -2.93 12.07
N PHE A 380 23.99 -2.62 10.81
CA PHE A 380 25.02 -1.63 10.46
C PHE A 380 24.45 -0.21 10.39
N PHE A 381 23.41 0.02 9.57
CA PHE A 381 22.89 1.39 9.43
C PHE A 381 22.13 1.84 10.67
N VAL A 382 21.18 1.06 11.17
CA VAL A 382 20.35 1.49 12.31
C VAL A 382 21.14 1.47 13.60
N TYR A 383 21.66 0.31 14.01
CA TYR A 383 22.25 0.18 15.33
C TYR A 383 23.65 0.80 15.42
N THR A 384 24.52 0.59 14.41
CA THR A 384 25.90 1.10 14.50
C THR A 384 25.95 2.57 14.11
N ILE A 385 25.55 2.94 12.89
CA ILE A 385 25.63 4.33 12.41
C ILE A 385 24.59 5.20 13.12
N GLY A 386 23.31 4.78 13.16
CA GLY A 386 22.23 5.52 13.79
C GLY A 386 22.45 5.72 15.28
N GLY A 387 22.86 4.67 16.00
CA GLY A 387 23.23 4.78 17.41
C GLY A 387 24.40 5.73 17.67
N SER A 388 25.40 5.76 16.76
CA SER A 388 26.51 6.71 16.83
C SER A 388 26.05 8.15 16.56
N ILE A 389 25.17 8.35 15.60
CA ILE A 389 24.58 9.68 15.33
C ILE A 389 23.80 10.16 16.54
N ASP A 390 22.99 9.31 17.17
CA ASP A 390 22.20 9.67 18.33
C ASP A 390 23.08 10.01 19.53
N SER A 391 24.13 9.26 19.78
CA SER A 391 25.05 9.56 20.88
C SER A 391 25.84 10.87 20.69
N LEU A 392 26.17 11.24 19.44
CA LEU A 392 26.96 12.42 19.11
C LEU A 392 26.11 13.70 18.96
N PHE A 393 24.93 13.59 18.37
CA PHE A 393 24.14 14.76 17.94
C PHE A 393 22.75 14.87 18.60
N TYR A 394 22.25 13.79 19.19
CA TYR A 394 20.89 13.71 19.76
C TYR A 394 20.90 13.08 21.16
N ALA A 395 21.96 13.32 21.93
CA ALA A 395 22.11 12.78 23.28
C ALA A 395 20.95 13.20 24.23
N GLU A 396 20.35 14.37 23.97
CA GLU A 396 19.18 14.88 24.70
C GLU A 396 17.92 14.04 24.51
N ARG A 397 17.83 13.26 23.44
CA ARG A 397 16.67 12.39 23.16
C ARG A 397 16.79 11.01 23.80
N LEU A 398 17.97 10.60 24.23
CA LEU A 398 18.15 9.30 24.87
C LEU A 398 17.38 9.21 26.22
N PRO A 399 16.77 8.04 26.54
CA PRO A 399 16.92 6.71 25.95
C PRO A 399 16.02 6.42 24.74
N ALA A 400 15.26 7.36 24.20
CA ALA A 400 14.44 7.19 23.00
C ALA A 400 15.22 7.65 21.76
N PRO A 401 15.97 6.76 21.07
CA PRO A 401 16.84 7.15 19.98
C PRO A 401 16.06 7.68 18.78
N THR A 402 16.65 8.61 18.03
CA THR A 402 16.07 9.20 16.82
C THR A 402 16.45 8.39 15.59
N PHE A 403 17.74 8.26 15.32
CA PHE A 403 18.30 7.54 14.19
C PHE A 403 18.72 6.10 14.53
N GLY A 404 18.89 5.76 15.80
CA GLY A 404 19.11 4.38 16.26
C GLY A 404 17.87 3.50 16.22
N THR A 405 16.81 3.95 15.53
CA THR A 405 15.57 3.21 15.26
C THR A 405 15.35 3.02 13.76
N PRO A 406 14.67 1.92 13.34
CA PRO A 406 14.25 1.74 11.95
C PRO A 406 13.44 2.94 11.42
N GLY A 407 13.78 3.42 10.21
CA GLY A 407 13.15 4.58 9.61
C GLY A 407 13.38 4.70 8.10
N LEU A 408 12.84 5.77 7.52
CA LEU A 408 12.84 6.00 6.08
C LEU A 408 14.27 6.11 5.50
N LEU A 409 15.18 6.81 6.21
CA LEU A 409 16.59 6.96 5.78
C LEU A 409 17.27 5.61 5.60
N TRP A 410 17.17 4.77 6.60
CA TRP A 410 17.82 3.47 6.62
C TRP A 410 17.24 2.53 5.60
N SER A 411 15.93 2.61 5.38
CA SER A 411 15.24 1.87 4.32
C SER A 411 15.74 2.29 2.94
N ALA A 412 15.87 3.59 2.69
CA ALA A 412 16.38 4.12 1.42
C ALA A 412 17.84 3.72 1.17
N LEU A 413 18.71 3.78 2.20
CA LEU A 413 20.11 3.35 2.11
C LEU A 413 20.24 1.85 1.88
N THR A 414 19.44 1.05 2.57
CA THR A 414 19.43 -0.43 2.41
C THR A 414 19.04 -0.81 0.99
N LEU A 415 17.99 -0.19 0.44
CA LEU A 415 17.59 -0.42 -0.95
C LEU A 415 18.60 0.14 -1.94
N ALA A 416 19.27 1.24 -1.63
CA ALA A 416 20.33 1.77 -2.48
C ALA A 416 21.49 0.78 -2.60
N VAL A 417 21.93 0.18 -1.50
CA VAL A 417 22.98 -0.86 -1.52
C VAL A 417 22.53 -2.10 -2.29
N LEU A 418 21.28 -2.52 -2.14
CA LEU A 418 20.69 -3.67 -2.86
C LEU A 418 20.63 -3.44 -4.38
N THR A 419 20.35 -2.20 -4.82
CA THR A 419 20.19 -1.86 -6.24
C THR A 419 21.48 -1.32 -6.88
N LEU A 420 22.48 -0.97 -6.08
CA LEU A 420 23.77 -0.44 -6.53
C LEU A 420 24.44 -1.26 -7.63
N PRO A 421 24.52 -2.60 -7.55
CA PRO A 421 25.12 -3.42 -8.58
C PRO A 421 24.47 -3.24 -9.96
N VAL A 422 23.15 -3.09 -10.00
CA VAL A 422 22.39 -2.88 -11.25
C VAL A 422 22.81 -1.57 -11.93
N VAL A 423 22.92 -0.48 -11.15
CA VAL A 423 23.32 0.83 -11.66
C VAL A 423 24.78 0.82 -12.11
N ILE A 424 25.68 0.16 -11.36
CA ILE A 424 27.10 0.05 -11.73
C ILE A 424 27.25 -0.68 -13.06
N VAL A 425 26.66 -1.88 -13.19
CA VAL A 425 26.81 -2.72 -14.39
C VAL A 425 26.22 -2.03 -15.62
N THR A 426 25.02 -1.48 -15.53
CA THR A 426 24.38 -0.79 -16.66
C THR A 426 25.11 0.47 -17.08
N THR A 427 25.69 1.20 -16.12
CA THR A 427 26.53 2.38 -16.40
C THR A 427 27.85 1.97 -17.08
N GLU A 428 28.51 0.92 -16.58
CA GLU A 428 29.75 0.40 -17.15
C GLU A 428 29.55 -0.10 -18.60
N GLU A 429 28.42 -0.81 -18.86
CA GLU A 429 28.02 -1.18 -20.22
C GLU A 429 27.77 0.03 -21.12
N GLY A 430 27.15 1.10 -20.58
CA GLY A 430 26.96 2.35 -21.31
C GLY A 430 28.27 3.04 -21.68
N LEU A 431 29.22 3.10 -20.75
CA LEU A 431 30.53 3.66 -20.97
C LEU A 431 31.34 2.85 -22.00
N THR A 432 31.21 1.53 -22.02
CA THR A 432 31.89 0.64 -22.98
C THR A 432 31.42 0.86 -24.42
N ARG A 433 30.18 1.28 -24.63
CA ARG A 433 29.60 1.54 -25.97
C ARG A 433 30.11 2.84 -26.62
N ILE A 434 30.77 3.71 -25.85
CA ILE A 434 31.28 4.98 -26.38
C ILE A 434 32.61 4.71 -27.09
N PRO A 435 32.74 5.07 -28.39
CA PRO A 435 33.96 4.85 -29.16
C PRO A 435 35.18 5.53 -28.53
N SER A 436 36.32 4.85 -28.53
CA SER A 436 37.58 5.40 -28.01
C SER A 436 38.06 6.64 -28.80
N SER A 437 37.69 6.76 -30.08
CA SER A 437 37.98 7.93 -30.92
C SER A 437 37.42 9.24 -30.34
N VAL A 438 36.24 9.20 -29.70
CA VAL A 438 35.64 10.38 -29.05
C VAL A 438 36.49 10.84 -27.86
N ARG A 439 36.98 9.90 -27.05
CA ARG A 439 37.89 10.20 -25.92
C ARG A 439 39.23 10.75 -26.41
N HIS A 440 39.83 10.07 -27.35
CA HIS A 440 41.14 10.50 -27.91
C HIS A 440 41.04 11.84 -28.66
N GLY A 441 39.94 12.10 -29.37
CA GLY A 441 39.68 13.37 -30.00
C GLY A 441 39.62 14.54 -29.03
N SER A 442 38.90 14.37 -27.92
CA SER A 442 38.81 15.38 -26.85
C SER A 442 40.17 15.65 -26.20
N LEU A 443 40.92 14.61 -25.88
CA LEU A 443 42.28 14.74 -25.31
C LEU A 443 43.24 15.40 -26.28
N ALA A 444 43.16 15.10 -27.59
CA ALA A 444 43.97 15.72 -28.63
C ALA A 444 43.68 17.21 -28.79
N LEU A 445 42.48 17.68 -28.47
CA LEU A 445 42.11 19.09 -28.42
C LEU A 445 42.57 19.81 -27.14
N GLY A 446 43.28 19.11 -26.23
CA GLY A 446 43.84 19.68 -25.01
C GLY A 446 42.95 19.60 -23.80
N ALA A 447 41.81 18.93 -23.88
CA ALA A 447 40.94 18.70 -22.71
C ALA A 447 41.62 17.76 -21.71
N THR A 448 41.42 17.99 -20.43
CA THR A 448 41.84 17.07 -19.37
C THR A 448 40.98 15.81 -19.37
N GLN A 449 41.47 14.75 -18.76
CA GLN A 449 40.70 13.50 -18.60
C GLN A 449 39.36 13.71 -17.88
N PHE A 450 39.36 14.55 -16.84
CA PHE A 450 38.15 14.92 -16.09
C PHE A 450 37.16 15.71 -16.97
N GLU A 451 37.63 16.69 -17.74
CA GLU A 451 36.75 17.47 -18.65
C GLU A 451 36.16 16.59 -19.75
N THR A 452 36.96 15.69 -20.32
CA THR A 452 36.48 14.71 -21.31
C THR A 452 35.38 13.83 -20.72
N LEU A 453 35.57 13.32 -19.51
CA LEU A 453 34.55 12.51 -18.82
C LEU A 453 33.27 13.29 -18.52
N TRP A 454 33.41 14.46 -17.90
CA TRP A 454 32.28 15.25 -17.46
C TRP A 454 31.45 15.87 -18.57
N ARG A 455 32.14 16.42 -19.60
CA ARG A 455 31.49 17.18 -20.70
C ARG A 455 31.07 16.34 -21.89
N ILE A 456 31.69 15.17 -22.09
CA ILE A 456 31.49 14.38 -23.31
C ILE A 456 31.02 12.97 -22.97
N VAL A 457 31.80 12.22 -22.21
CA VAL A 457 31.54 10.80 -21.99
C VAL A 457 30.27 10.59 -21.14
N LEU A 458 30.13 11.32 -20.05
CA LEU A 458 28.99 11.18 -19.12
C LEU A 458 27.65 11.59 -19.78
N PRO A 459 27.56 12.70 -20.52
CA PRO A 459 26.37 13.02 -21.29
C PRO A 459 26.01 11.96 -22.34
N MET A 460 27.01 11.41 -23.05
CA MET A 460 26.78 10.32 -24.01
C MET A 460 26.35 9.01 -23.34
N ALA A 461 26.82 8.72 -22.13
CA ALA A 461 26.40 7.55 -21.34
C ALA A 461 25.03 7.72 -20.66
N SER A 462 24.49 8.94 -20.57
CA SER A 462 23.28 9.25 -19.81
C SER A 462 22.07 8.36 -20.13
N PRO A 463 21.81 7.92 -21.38
CA PRO A 463 20.70 7.01 -21.66
C PRO A 463 20.87 5.63 -21.00
N ALA A 464 22.09 5.14 -20.87
CA ALA A 464 22.39 3.88 -20.19
C ALA A 464 22.27 4.04 -18.66
N ILE A 465 22.77 5.15 -18.12
CA ILE A 465 22.66 5.50 -16.70
C ILE A 465 21.18 5.54 -16.29
N ILE A 466 20.33 6.23 -17.05
CA ILE A 466 18.90 6.32 -16.77
C ILE A 466 18.22 4.94 -16.93
N THR A 467 18.69 4.10 -17.86
CA THR A 467 18.18 2.72 -17.97
C THR A 467 18.50 1.92 -16.71
N GLY A 468 19.71 2.07 -16.15
CA GLY A 468 20.09 1.47 -14.87
C GLY A 468 19.20 1.95 -13.71
N LEU A 469 18.90 3.25 -13.69
CA LEU A 469 17.98 3.83 -12.70
C LEU A 469 16.57 3.26 -12.84
N ILE A 470 16.03 3.13 -14.05
CA ILE A 470 14.70 2.52 -14.29
C ILE A 470 14.66 1.09 -13.75
N LEU A 471 15.68 0.29 -14.00
CA LEU A 471 15.78 -1.07 -13.49
C LEU A 471 15.87 -1.11 -11.95
N ALA A 472 16.63 -0.18 -11.36
CA ALA A 472 16.75 -0.04 -9.92
C ALA A 472 15.41 0.36 -9.28
N ILE A 473 14.66 1.31 -9.86
CA ILE A 473 13.34 1.74 -9.43
C ILE A 473 12.35 0.56 -9.47
N ALA A 474 12.30 -0.16 -10.59
CA ALA A 474 11.39 -1.29 -10.77
C ALA A 474 11.64 -2.39 -9.73
N ARG A 475 12.91 -2.66 -9.41
CA ARG A 475 13.30 -3.61 -8.37
C ARG A 475 12.92 -3.11 -6.98
N ALA A 476 13.34 -1.90 -6.62
CA ALA A 476 13.16 -1.34 -5.28
C ALA A 476 11.68 -1.20 -4.88
N ALA A 477 10.81 -0.79 -5.80
CA ALA A 477 9.38 -0.58 -5.53
C ALA A 477 8.64 -1.90 -5.21
N GLY A 478 9.16 -3.05 -5.65
CA GLY A 478 8.59 -4.37 -5.35
C GLY A 478 9.21 -5.09 -4.14
N GLU A 479 10.31 -4.55 -3.57
CA GLU A 479 11.00 -5.20 -2.46
C GLU A 479 10.27 -4.96 -1.12
N VAL A 480 10.05 -6.04 -0.36
CA VAL A 480 9.36 -6.00 0.94
C VAL A 480 10.24 -6.50 2.07
N ALA A 481 10.91 -7.65 1.86
CA ALA A 481 11.62 -8.36 2.91
C ALA A 481 12.68 -7.53 3.67
N PRO A 482 13.57 -6.76 3.03
CA PRO A 482 14.53 -5.93 3.75
C PRO A 482 13.84 -4.78 4.50
N LEU A 483 12.75 -4.24 3.94
CA LEU A 483 12.05 -3.08 4.50
C LEU A 483 11.34 -3.39 5.82
N MET A 484 10.85 -4.61 5.99
CA MET A 484 10.23 -5.08 7.25
C MET A 484 11.17 -4.93 8.46
N LEU A 485 12.48 -5.00 8.24
CA LEU A 485 13.48 -4.92 9.31
C LEU A 485 13.93 -3.48 9.56
N VAL A 486 13.96 -2.63 8.52
CA VAL A 486 14.65 -1.34 8.58
C VAL A 486 13.75 -0.11 8.61
N GLY A 487 12.41 -0.24 8.55
CA GLY A 487 11.60 0.98 8.68
C GLY A 487 10.14 0.93 8.33
N VAL A 488 9.66 -0.13 7.68
CA VAL A 488 8.24 -0.23 7.30
C VAL A 488 7.41 -0.72 8.49
N VAL A 489 6.23 -0.12 8.64
CA VAL A 489 5.25 -0.48 9.67
C VAL A 489 3.87 -0.71 9.06
N LYS A 490 3.04 -1.44 9.80
CA LYS A 490 1.65 -1.72 9.45
C LYS A 490 0.81 -0.44 9.38
N LEU A 491 0.90 0.38 10.42
CA LEU A 491 0.24 1.69 10.52
C LEU A 491 1.26 2.71 10.98
N ALA A 492 1.43 3.77 10.22
CA ALA A 492 2.26 4.92 10.60
C ALA A 492 1.39 5.99 11.27
N SER A 493 1.85 6.52 12.39
CA SER A 493 1.14 7.58 13.12
C SER A 493 1.10 8.91 12.37
N SER A 494 2.05 9.14 11.47
CA SER A 494 2.17 10.36 10.66
C SER A 494 2.93 10.07 9.38
N LEU A 495 2.72 10.89 8.37
CA LEU A 495 3.51 10.84 7.15
C LEU A 495 4.96 11.29 7.43
N PRO A 496 5.94 10.81 6.63
CA PRO A 496 7.32 11.30 6.70
C PRO A 496 7.50 12.76 6.29
N VAL A 497 6.49 13.37 5.67
CA VAL A 497 6.47 14.78 5.28
C VAL A 497 5.27 15.44 5.95
N ASP A 498 5.52 16.54 6.68
CA ASP A 498 4.48 17.34 7.31
C ASP A 498 4.86 18.83 7.35
N GLY A 499 4.03 19.66 8.02
CA GLY A 499 4.26 21.10 8.14
C GLY A 499 5.25 21.53 9.23
N GLN A 500 5.88 20.60 9.93
CA GLN A 500 6.82 20.89 11.02
C GLN A 500 8.27 20.80 10.51
N PHE A 501 9.12 21.71 10.98
CA PHE A 501 10.55 21.65 10.66
C PHE A 501 11.18 20.35 11.20
N PRO A 502 11.97 19.59 10.41
CA PRO A 502 12.57 19.92 9.09
C PRO A 502 11.72 19.58 7.85
N TYR A 503 10.40 19.45 7.97
CA TYR A 503 9.41 19.15 6.94
C TYR A 503 9.51 17.74 6.31
N LEU A 504 10.71 17.19 6.17
CA LEU A 504 11.01 15.83 5.75
C LEU A 504 11.69 15.09 6.91
N HIS A 505 10.98 14.16 7.49
CA HIS A 505 11.38 13.40 8.65
C HIS A 505 11.93 12.04 8.26
N LEU A 506 13.23 11.98 8.04
CA LEU A 506 13.93 10.79 7.57
C LEU A 506 14.03 9.68 8.63
N GLU A 507 13.87 10.04 9.89
CA GLU A 507 13.87 9.13 11.05
C GLU A 507 12.55 8.37 11.22
N ARG A 508 11.45 8.89 10.63
CA ARG A 508 10.13 8.28 10.83
C ARG A 508 9.98 6.94 10.11
N LYS A 509 9.23 6.07 10.75
CA LYS A 509 8.69 4.85 10.13
C LYS A 509 7.62 5.23 9.11
N PHE A 510 7.42 4.40 8.11
CA PHE A 510 6.48 4.68 7.02
C PHE A 510 5.75 3.43 6.56
N MET A 511 4.66 3.62 5.82
CA MET A 511 3.91 2.54 5.18
C MET A 511 4.42 2.31 3.75
N HIS A 512 4.31 1.07 3.27
CA HIS A 512 4.75 0.67 1.93
C HIS A 512 3.73 -0.26 1.28
N LEU A 513 3.40 -0.06 -0.01
CA LEU A 513 2.38 -0.84 -0.71
C LEU A 513 2.68 -2.35 -0.73
N GLY A 514 3.93 -2.74 -0.96
CA GLY A 514 4.31 -4.14 -0.94
C GLY A 514 4.13 -4.79 0.43
N PHE A 515 4.44 -4.07 1.51
CA PHE A 515 4.18 -4.54 2.87
C PHE A 515 2.69 -4.59 3.19
N HIS A 516 1.91 -3.61 2.72
CA HIS A 516 0.46 -3.62 2.88
C HIS A 516 -0.18 -4.86 2.22
N ILE A 517 0.27 -5.23 1.01
CA ILE A 517 -0.16 -6.48 0.35
C ILE A 517 0.16 -7.70 1.21
N TYR A 518 1.36 -7.77 1.77
CA TYR A 518 1.78 -8.86 2.65
C TYR A 518 0.96 -8.90 3.94
N ASP A 519 0.77 -7.77 4.60
CA ASP A 519 0.02 -7.67 5.86
C ASP A 519 -1.44 -8.08 5.67
N VAL A 520 -2.12 -7.51 4.67
CA VAL A 520 -3.52 -7.81 4.35
C VAL A 520 -3.70 -9.24 3.84
N GLY A 521 -2.75 -9.75 3.05
CA GLY A 521 -2.85 -11.08 2.44
C GLY A 521 -2.52 -12.25 3.37
N PHE A 522 -1.69 -12.03 4.40
CA PHE A 522 -1.15 -13.12 5.22
C PHE A 522 -1.28 -12.92 6.73
N GLN A 523 -1.52 -11.69 7.20
CA GLN A 523 -1.56 -11.38 8.64
C GLN A 523 -2.93 -10.98 9.16
N THR A 524 -3.94 -10.88 8.30
CA THR A 524 -5.31 -10.60 8.74
C THR A 524 -5.97 -11.86 9.30
N SER A 525 -6.87 -11.69 10.27
CA SER A 525 -7.64 -12.78 10.87
C SER A 525 -8.59 -13.44 9.85
N ASN A 526 -9.07 -12.71 8.86
CA ASN A 526 -9.97 -13.20 7.82
C ASN A 526 -9.38 -12.98 6.42
N ILE A 527 -8.59 -13.97 5.96
CA ILE A 527 -7.91 -13.95 4.65
C ILE A 527 -8.92 -13.95 3.49
N GLU A 528 -10.07 -14.60 3.64
CA GLU A 528 -11.09 -14.65 2.58
C GLU A 528 -11.68 -13.26 2.33
N ALA A 529 -12.01 -12.52 3.39
CA ALA A 529 -12.50 -11.14 3.30
C ALA A 529 -11.47 -10.18 2.66
N ALA A 530 -10.21 -10.38 3.00
CA ALA A 530 -9.12 -9.51 2.59
C ALA A 530 -8.63 -9.74 1.14
N ARG A 531 -8.91 -10.93 0.57
CA ARG A 531 -8.40 -11.34 -0.75
C ARG A 531 -8.68 -10.34 -1.89
N PRO A 532 -9.89 -9.74 -2.03
CA PRO A 532 -10.12 -8.76 -3.09
C PRO A 532 -9.32 -7.45 -2.89
N LEU A 533 -9.13 -7.03 -1.64
CA LEU A 533 -8.31 -5.88 -1.30
C LEU A 533 -6.84 -6.10 -1.68
N VAL A 534 -6.34 -7.34 -1.49
CA VAL A 534 -4.98 -7.73 -1.95
C VAL A 534 -4.85 -7.58 -3.47
N TYR A 535 -5.86 -7.99 -4.26
CA TYR A 535 -5.84 -7.77 -5.71
C TYR A 535 -5.87 -6.28 -6.07
N ALA A 536 -6.71 -5.49 -5.40
CA ALA A 536 -6.79 -4.04 -5.62
C ALA A 536 -5.45 -3.35 -5.32
N THR A 537 -4.83 -3.66 -4.17
CA THR A 537 -3.54 -3.09 -3.77
C THR A 537 -2.39 -3.58 -4.67
N SER A 538 -2.43 -4.85 -5.10
CA SER A 538 -1.44 -5.40 -6.05
C SER A 538 -1.54 -4.72 -7.41
N PHE A 539 -2.74 -4.50 -7.92
CA PHE A 539 -2.97 -3.76 -9.16
C PHE A 539 -2.46 -2.31 -9.04
N LEU A 540 -2.72 -1.68 -7.90
CA LEU A 540 -2.24 -0.33 -7.61
C LEU A 540 -0.71 -0.27 -7.56
N LEU A 541 -0.05 -1.23 -6.88
CA LEU A 541 1.41 -1.29 -6.83
C LEU A 541 2.02 -1.39 -8.24
N VAL A 542 1.48 -2.29 -9.08
CA VAL A 542 1.92 -2.42 -10.47
C VAL A 542 1.70 -1.11 -11.24
N THR A 543 0.55 -0.45 -11.05
CA THR A 543 0.23 0.83 -11.70
C THR A 543 1.22 1.92 -11.29
N VAL A 544 1.56 2.02 -10.00
CA VAL A 544 2.57 2.96 -9.48
C VAL A 544 3.95 2.68 -10.09
N ILE A 545 4.38 1.41 -10.12
CA ILE A 545 5.67 1.02 -10.72
C ILE A 545 5.71 1.38 -12.21
N VAL A 546 4.65 1.07 -12.95
CA VAL A 546 4.54 1.42 -14.38
C VAL A 546 4.56 2.93 -14.57
N GLY A 547 3.84 3.70 -13.74
CA GLY A 547 3.84 5.16 -13.77
C GLY A 547 5.24 5.76 -13.54
N LEU A 548 5.95 5.28 -12.52
CA LEU A 548 7.33 5.70 -12.23
C LEU A 548 8.27 5.37 -13.40
N ASN A 549 8.17 4.16 -13.96
CA ASN A 549 8.98 3.74 -15.10
C ASN A 549 8.69 4.55 -16.36
N LEU A 550 7.42 4.80 -16.69
CA LEU A 550 7.03 5.64 -17.83
C LEU A 550 7.57 7.07 -17.70
N THR A 551 7.52 7.64 -16.49
CA THR A 551 8.10 8.95 -16.20
C THR A 551 9.60 8.96 -16.45
N ALA A 552 10.33 7.96 -15.94
CA ALA A 552 11.77 7.84 -16.15
C ALA A 552 12.13 7.56 -17.62
N ILE A 553 11.33 6.76 -18.34
CA ILE A 553 11.48 6.52 -19.78
C ILE A 553 11.30 7.82 -20.58
N ASN A 554 10.31 8.64 -20.24
CA ASN A 554 10.07 9.91 -20.89
C ASN A 554 11.26 10.87 -20.69
N ILE A 555 11.77 10.98 -19.47
CA ILE A 555 13.00 11.74 -19.18
C ILE A 555 14.17 11.22 -20.00
N ARG A 556 14.38 9.91 -20.04
CA ARG A 556 15.43 9.28 -20.85
C ARG A 556 15.32 9.62 -22.34
N ASN A 557 14.11 9.53 -22.90
CA ASN A 557 13.89 9.79 -24.32
C ASN A 557 14.17 11.26 -24.68
N ASN A 558 13.72 12.19 -23.85
CA ASN A 558 13.98 13.62 -24.02
C ASN A 558 15.49 13.95 -23.97
N LEU A 559 16.21 13.32 -23.04
CA LEU A 559 17.66 13.48 -22.96
C LEU A 559 18.37 12.85 -24.16
N ARG A 560 17.94 11.68 -24.61
CA ARG A 560 18.50 11.02 -25.79
C ARG A 560 18.33 11.86 -27.07
N GLU A 561 17.16 12.47 -27.26
CA GLU A 561 16.94 13.36 -28.41
C GLU A 561 17.83 14.58 -28.36
N LYS A 562 17.94 15.23 -27.19
CA LYS A 562 18.82 16.39 -26.99
C LYS A 562 20.29 16.11 -27.32
N TYR A 563 20.79 14.93 -26.95
CA TYR A 563 22.21 14.59 -27.22
C TYR A 563 22.44 13.95 -28.60
N ARG A 564 21.38 13.46 -29.26
CA ARG A 564 21.49 12.96 -30.64
C ARG A 564 21.69 14.09 -31.65
N THR A 565 21.05 15.23 -31.43
CA THR A 565 21.21 16.42 -32.28
C THR A 565 22.60 17.04 -32.16
N LEU A 566 23.29 16.91 -31.02
CA LEU A 566 24.65 17.39 -30.81
C LEU A 566 25.76 16.53 -31.49
N GLY A 567 25.43 15.37 -32.03
CA GLY A 567 26.37 14.46 -32.72
C GLY A 567 26.12 14.34 -34.22
N GLN A 568 25.21 15.12 -34.79
CA GLN A 568 24.88 15.12 -36.22
C GLN A 568 25.24 16.42 -36.96
N ASP A 569 25.76 17.44 -36.24
CA ASP A 569 26.36 18.66 -36.84
C ASP A 569 27.92 18.53 -36.95
#